data_2e51076d9892e9e60ea931821eb433b8
#
_entry.id   2e51076d9892e9e60ea931821eb433b8
#
_cell.length_a   1.000
_cell.length_b   1.000
_cell.length_c   1.000
_cell.angle_alpha   90.00
_cell.angle_beta   90.00
_cell.angle_gamma   90.00
#
_symmetry.space_group_name_H-M   'P 1'
#
loop_
_entity.id
_entity.type
_entity.pdbx_description
1 polymer ?
#
loop_
_entity_poly.entity_id
_entity_poly.type
_entity_poly.pdbx_seq_one_letter_code
_entity_poly.pdbx_strand_id
1 'polypeptide(L)'
;MNQVVFNFTRKTKQVIMLLFDSVVLVVIFLASFAIRLGYWPMSMSNSQLVIHNEIVLIAVLAPFIAIPIFIRFGLYRSVIRFIGFDALWSVVQAVTLYTLLWGLVSFMLAVEGIPRSVVLINWMLSLLVIGGSRMFVRWFLTTKVFSNKDNRTNVIIYGVGSSGRQLSNALQHSDEYNHIAFVDDNFSKQGGYINGIVVESSEKLSALIKKHEVSEVLLALPSISRRRRNEIIAILNPLPINVRSLPSVSELAQGKVKIDDLRDVSIKDLLGREPVKPNEELLKLKITGKVVLVTGAGGSIGSELCRQIILQKPKQLILYEINEFSLYNVEQEFDKIEMPHVEILPVLGSVRDRKRFQNVVKHFSVQTIYHAAAYKHVPLVEYNNSEGVLNNTFGTLIAAEVALAEKVETFVLISTDKAVRPTNTMGATKRIAELVLQALSKQESSTCFTMVRFGNVLDSSGSVIPLFKQQIKNGGPVTVTNANMVRYFMTIPEAVELVVQAGAMGKGGDVFVLDMGEPVRIYDLATKMIQLSGLQVLDEDNLDGDIEIKCIGLRPGEKLYEELLVGDNISQTDSLLIMRAEESMLDWEDLKPILDQLNEAINNSDQEKVRELLIEAVPEFKPQCDIADLLFKNGD
;
A
#
# COMPACT_ATOMS: atom_id res chain seq x y z
N MET A 1 -33.47 -24.31 -5.89
CA MET A 1 -33.59 -22.84 -5.83
C MET A 1 -32.25 -22.18 -5.43
N ASN A 2 -31.34 -22.89 -4.76
CA ASN A 2 -30.08 -22.33 -4.24
C ASN A 2 -28.98 -22.12 -5.29
N GLN A 3 -28.90 -22.93 -6.35
CA GLN A 3 -27.90 -22.78 -7.42
C GLN A 3 -28.19 -21.62 -8.40
N VAL A 4 -29.43 -21.18 -8.51
CA VAL A 4 -29.83 -20.15 -9.48
C VAL A 4 -29.34 -18.74 -9.04
N VAL A 5 -29.30 -18.46 -7.73
CA VAL A 5 -28.87 -17.14 -7.20
C VAL A 5 -27.37 -16.93 -7.32
N PHE A 6 -26.55 -18.00 -7.35
CA PHE A 6 -25.10 -17.90 -7.49
C PHE A 6 -24.65 -17.61 -8.93
N ASN A 7 -25.44 -18.03 -9.92
CA ASN A 7 -25.12 -17.87 -11.35
C ASN A 7 -25.52 -16.53 -11.96
N PHE A 8 -26.05 -15.59 -11.15
CA PHE A 8 -26.35 -14.27 -11.67
C PHE A 8 -25.09 -13.43 -11.86
N THR A 9 -25.03 -12.74 -13.00
CA THR A 9 -23.96 -11.77 -13.25
C THR A 9 -23.93 -10.68 -12.16
N ARG A 10 -22.80 -10.03 -11.97
CA ARG A 10 -22.64 -8.93 -10.99
C ARG A 10 -23.70 -7.84 -11.19
N LYS A 11 -23.97 -7.47 -12.45
CA LYS A 11 -24.98 -6.46 -12.81
C LYS A 11 -26.38 -6.89 -12.36
N THR A 12 -26.74 -8.15 -12.56
CA THR A 12 -28.05 -8.68 -12.12
C THR A 12 -28.21 -8.64 -10.60
N LYS A 13 -27.16 -9.02 -9.85
CA LYS A 13 -27.16 -8.94 -8.38
C LYS A 13 -27.30 -7.50 -7.89
N GLN A 14 -26.62 -6.55 -8.53
CA GLN A 14 -26.75 -5.13 -8.20
C GLN A 14 -28.16 -4.60 -8.45
N VAL A 15 -28.77 -4.94 -9.58
CA VAL A 15 -30.14 -4.54 -9.90
C VAL A 15 -31.17 -5.10 -8.90
N ILE A 16 -31.01 -6.38 -8.52
CA ILE A 16 -31.88 -7.01 -7.51
C ILE A 16 -31.77 -6.28 -6.17
N MET A 17 -30.55 -5.96 -5.72
CA MET A 17 -30.33 -5.23 -4.47
C MET A 17 -30.92 -3.81 -4.53
N LEU A 18 -30.78 -3.13 -5.65
CA LEU A 18 -31.33 -1.80 -5.90
C LEU A 18 -32.86 -1.80 -5.81
N LEU A 19 -33.50 -2.76 -6.47
CA LEU A 19 -34.96 -2.92 -6.43
C LEU A 19 -35.44 -3.27 -5.02
N PHE A 20 -34.74 -4.18 -4.34
CA PHE A 20 -35.06 -4.55 -2.96
C PHE A 20 -35.00 -3.34 -2.03
N ASP A 21 -33.90 -2.58 -2.05
CA ASP A 21 -33.71 -1.41 -1.20
C ASP A 21 -34.76 -0.32 -1.52
N SER A 22 -35.13 -0.14 -2.80
CA SER A 22 -36.15 0.81 -3.19
C SER A 22 -37.52 0.49 -2.56
N VAL A 23 -37.94 -0.78 -2.63
CA VAL A 23 -39.19 -1.24 -2.01
C VAL A 23 -39.10 -1.14 -0.49
N VAL A 24 -38.02 -1.57 0.09
CA VAL A 24 -37.80 -1.57 1.55
C VAL A 24 -37.85 -0.16 2.12
N LEU A 25 -37.24 0.83 1.46
CA LEU A 25 -37.26 2.24 1.91
C LEU A 25 -38.67 2.81 1.95
N VAL A 26 -39.52 2.51 0.95
CA VAL A 26 -40.94 2.92 0.95
C VAL A 26 -41.67 2.27 2.12
N VAL A 27 -41.49 0.97 2.33
CA VAL A 27 -42.13 0.23 3.43
C VAL A 27 -41.68 0.75 4.79
N ILE A 28 -40.37 1.02 4.97
CA ILE A 28 -39.81 1.57 6.22
C ILE A 28 -40.45 2.92 6.53
N PHE A 29 -40.61 3.78 5.54
CA PHE A 29 -41.26 5.08 5.76
C PHE A 29 -42.71 4.93 6.21
N LEU A 30 -43.48 4.12 5.50
CA LEU A 30 -44.88 3.87 5.86
C LEU A 30 -45.02 3.23 7.26
N ALA A 31 -44.10 2.29 7.58
CA ALA A 31 -44.03 1.68 8.91
C ALA A 31 -43.64 2.70 10.00
N SER A 32 -42.72 3.61 9.72
CA SER A 32 -42.34 4.68 10.64
C SER A 32 -43.54 5.59 10.99
N PHE A 33 -44.34 5.84 9.99
CA PHE A 33 -45.59 6.62 10.14
C PHE A 33 -46.63 5.86 10.98
N ALA A 34 -46.83 4.57 10.66
CA ALA A 34 -47.76 3.71 11.38
C ALA A 34 -47.37 3.53 12.86
N ILE A 35 -46.10 3.35 13.15
CA ILE A 35 -45.56 3.26 14.54
C ILE A 35 -45.82 4.54 15.32
N ARG A 36 -45.69 5.70 14.68
CA ARG A 36 -45.89 6.98 15.37
C ARG A 36 -47.33 7.34 15.63
N LEU A 37 -48.21 7.06 14.65
CA LEU A 37 -49.62 7.50 14.68
C LEU A 37 -50.58 6.39 15.10
N GLY A 38 -50.16 5.14 15.16
CA GLY A 38 -50.97 3.99 15.54
C GLY A 38 -51.93 3.48 14.43
N TYR A 39 -51.81 4.03 13.20
CA TYR A 39 -52.59 3.56 12.04
C TYR A 39 -51.74 3.63 10.77
N TRP A 40 -52.07 2.80 9.80
CA TRP A 40 -51.41 2.83 8.50
C TRP A 40 -51.93 4.00 7.66
N PRO A 41 -51.07 4.72 6.94
CA PRO A 41 -51.49 5.83 6.05
C PRO A 41 -52.33 5.36 4.84
N MET A 42 -52.49 4.07 4.69
CA MET A 42 -53.46 3.42 3.82
C MET A 42 -54.50 2.71 4.69
N SER A 43 -55.61 3.31 4.98
CA SER A 43 -56.68 2.69 5.76
C SER A 43 -57.94 2.54 4.92
N MET A 44 -58.67 1.42 5.12
CA MET A 44 -60.00 1.26 4.57
C MET A 44 -61.00 1.95 5.49
N SER A 45 -61.61 3.00 5.02
CA SER A 45 -62.76 3.63 5.70
C SER A 45 -64.00 3.49 4.80
N ASN A 46 -65.04 2.94 5.34
CA ASN A 46 -66.36 2.74 4.64
C ASN A 46 -66.19 2.04 3.26
N SER A 47 -65.43 0.96 3.17
CA SER A 47 -65.15 0.19 1.95
C SER A 47 -64.42 0.96 0.83
N GLN A 48 -63.87 2.13 1.12
CA GLN A 48 -62.99 2.88 0.22
C GLN A 48 -61.59 3.01 0.80
N LEU A 49 -60.60 2.84 -0.07
CA LEU A 49 -59.18 3.03 0.28
C LEU A 49 -58.89 4.54 0.35
N VAL A 50 -58.74 5.06 1.57
CA VAL A 50 -58.32 6.46 1.77
C VAL A 50 -56.81 6.53 1.71
N ILE A 51 -56.27 7.06 0.64
CA ILE A 51 -54.84 7.28 0.43
C ILE A 51 -54.56 8.76 0.70
N HIS A 52 -53.69 9.04 1.67
CA HIS A 52 -53.14 10.39 1.84
C HIS A 52 -52.05 10.62 0.78
N ASN A 53 -52.46 11.15 -0.36
CA ASN A 53 -51.60 11.30 -1.56
C ASN A 53 -50.26 11.98 -1.26
N GLU A 54 -50.21 12.95 -0.38
CA GLU A 54 -48.99 13.67 -0.01
C GLU A 54 -48.00 12.78 0.74
N ILE A 55 -48.48 11.90 1.64
CA ILE A 55 -47.64 10.96 2.40
C ILE A 55 -47.08 9.89 1.47
N VAL A 56 -47.86 9.40 0.53
CA VAL A 56 -47.42 8.42 -0.47
C VAL A 56 -46.40 9.03 -1.41
N LEU A 57 -46.59 10.28 -1.81
CA LEU A 57 -45.62 11.00 -2.65
C LEU A 57 -44.24 11.08 -1.98
N ILE A 58 -44.22 11.46 -0.70
CA ILE A 58 -42.96 11.55 0.08
C ILE A 58 -42.32 10.16 0.28
N ALA A 59 -43.14 9.10 0.47
CA ALA A 59 -42.66 7.73 0.55
C ALA A 59 -41.97 7.28 -0.75
N VAL A 60 -42.54 7.63 -1.90
CA VAL A 60 -41.96 7.31 -3.22
C VAL A 60 -40.69 8.13 -3.50
N LEU A 61 -40.60 9.34 -2.95
CA LEU A 61 -39.38 10.18 -3.09
C LEU A 61 -38.19 9.61 -2.32
N ALA A 62 -38.39 8.83 -1.26
CA ALA A 62 -37.32 8.29 -0.42
C ALA A 62 -36.25 7.49 -1.21
N PRO A 63 -36.58 6.53 -2.09
CA PRO A 63 -35.61 5.83 -2.90
C PRO A 63 -34.79 6.74 -3.83
N PHE A 64 -35.42 7.79 -4.40
CA PHE A 64 -34.72 8.70 -5.33
C PHE A 64 -33.60 9.50 -4.63
N ILE A 65 -33.74 9.77 -3.34
CA ILE A 65 -32.69 10.41 -2.54
C ILE A 65 -31.68 9.37 -2.03
N ALA A 66 -32.15 8.21 -1.55
CA ALA A 66 -31.32 7.21 -0.92
C ALA A 66 -30.39 6.50 -1.91
N ILE A 67 -30.91 6.08 -3.07
CA ILE A 67 -30.15 5.24 -4.02
C ILE A 67 -28.88 5.92 -4.53
N PRO A 68 -28.88 7.18 -4.97
CA PRO A 68 -27.66 7.88 -5.37
C PRO A 68 -26.62 7.94 -4.23
N ILE A 69 -27.09 8.16 -2.99
CA ILE A 69 -26.22 8.18 -1.80
C ILE A 69 -25.63 6.78 -1.58
N PHE A 70 -26.43 5.73 -1.62
CA PHE A 70 -26.00 4.35 -1.42
C PHE A 70 -25.00 3.91 -2.50
N ILE A 71 -25.19 4.34 -3.75
CA ILE A 71 -24.24 4.13 -4.85
C ILE A 71 -22.91 4.86 -4.53
N ARG A 72 -22.98 6.11 -4.09
CA ARG A 72 -21.80 6.94 -3.78
C ARG A 72 -20.99 6.37 -2.62
N PHE A 73 -21.63 5.83 -1.60
CA PHE A 73 -20.99 5.15 -0.47
C PHE A 73 -20.61 3.69 -0.76
N GLY A 74 -20.83 3.22 -1.98
CA GLY A 74 -20.35 1.90 -2.42
C GLY A 74 -21.16 0.70 -1.90
N LEU A 75 -22.39 0.89 -1.39
CA LEU A 75 -23.21 -0.19 -0.84
C LEU A 75 -23.54 -1.30 -1.86
N TYR A 76 -23.41 -1.03 -3.15
CA TYR A 76 -23.64 -1.96 -4.25
C TYR A 76 -22.33 -2.42 -4.93
N ARG A 77 -21.15 -1.91 -4.48
CA ARG A 77 -19.85 -2.28 -5.05
C ARG A 77 -19.20 -3.46 -4.33
N SER A 78 -19.47 -3.63 -3.04
CA SER A 78 -18.82 -4.68 -2.25
C SER A 78 -19.31 -6.07 -2.68
N VAL A 79 -18.37 -6.95 -2.95
CA VAL A 79 -18.63 -8.37 -3.06
C VAL A 79 -19.17 -8.84 -1.71
N ILE A 80 -20.39 -9.39 -1.68
CA ILE A 80 -21.15 -9.79 -0.47
C ILE A 80 -20.31 -10.68 0.49
N ARG A 81 -19.29 -11.31 -0.03
CA ARG A 81 -18.38 -12.25 0.67
C ARG A 81 -17.44 -11.58 1.69
N PHE A 82 -17.12 -10.28 1.53
CA PHE A 82 -16.12 -9.56 2.33
C PHE A 82 -16.66 -8.31 3.06
N ILE A 83 -17.91 -8.35 3.52
CA ILE A 83 -18.47 -7.25 4.31
C ILE A 83 -17.77 -7.23 5.68
N GLY A 84 -16.70 -6.45 5.81
CA GLY A 84 -16.01 -6.17 7.06
C GLY A 84 -16.73 -5.08 7.89
N PHE A 85 -16.14 -4.72 9.03
CA PHE A 85 -16.64 -3.65 9.90
C PHE A 85 -16.77 -2.31 9.17
N ASP A 86 -15.86 -2.03 8.23
CA ASP A 86 -15.84 -0.82 7.40
C ASP A 86 -17.09 -0.68 6.50
N ALA A 87 -17.61 -1.82 6.02
CA ALA A 87 -18.82 -1.79 5.19
C ALA A 87 -20.10 -1.52 6.01
N LEU A 88 -20.17 -1.99 7.27
CA LEU A 88 -21.22 -1.61 8.20
C LEU A 88 -21.18 -0.11 8.52
N TRP A 89 -19.97 0.43 8.70
CA TRP A 89 -19.78 1.86 8.91
C TRP A 89 -20.25 2.70 7.72
N SER A 90 -19.98 2.23 6.49
CA SER A 90 -20.49 2.85 5.27
C SER A 90 -22.02 2.83 5.19
N VAL A 91 -22.68 1.77 5.66
CA VAL A 91 -24.16 1.72 5.76
C VAL A 91 -24.65 2.77 6.74
N VAL A 92 -24.05 2.90 7.93
CA VAL A 92 -24.42 3.91 8.93
C VAL A 92 -24.32 5.32 8.35
N GLN A 93 -23.20 5.64 7.70
CA GLN A 93 -22.98 6.95 7.08
C GLN A 93 -24.01 7.24 5.96
N ALA A 94 -24.23 6.27 5.07
CA ALA A 94 -25.14 6.43 3.94
C ALA A 94 -26.60 6.61 4.38
N VAL A 95 -27.06 5.79 5.35
CA VAL A 95 -28.41 5.87 5.90
C VAL A 95 -28.60 7.18 6.67
N THR A 96 -27.61 7.61 7.44
CA THR A 96 -27.71 8.86 8.20
C THR A 96 -27.79 10.06 7.25
N LEU A 97 -26.94 10.12 6.22
CA LEU A 97 -26.97 11.19 5.22
C LEU A 97 -28.31 11.21 4.45
N TYR A 98 -28.76 10.03 4.03
CA TYR A 98 -30.07 9.89 3.38
C TYR A 98 -31.20 10.47 4.25
N THR A 99 -31.26 10.05 5.51
CA THR A 99 -32.36 10.45 6.41
C THR A 99 -32.34 11.94 6.71
N LEU A 100 -31.13 12.54 6.85
CA LEU A 100 -30.99 13.98 7.02
C LEU A 100 -31.49 14.76 5.80
N LEU A 101 -31.05 14.37 4.59
CA LEU A 101 -31.48 15.02 3.35
C LEU A 101 -32.95 14.84 3.09
N TRP A 102 -33.46 13.62 3.27
CA TRP A 102 -34.87 13.33 3.11
C TRP A 102 -35.73 14.08 4.13
N GLY A 103 -35.28 14.16 5.40
CA GLY A 103 -35.95 14.93 6.45
C GLY A 103 -35.97 16.44 6.13
N LEU A 104 -34.89 16.98 5.58
CA LEU A 104 -34.82 18.36 5.13
C LEU A 104 -35.81 18.63 3.98
N VAL A 105 -35.87 17.75 2.98
CA VAL A 105 -36.79 17.87 1.85
C VAL A 105 -38.23 17.80 2.35
N SER A 106 -38.55 16.86 3.25
CA SER A 106 -39.89 16.74 3.84
C SER A 106 -40.28 17.98 4.63
N PHE A 107 -39.35 18.63 5.31
CA PHE A 107 -39.55 19.88 6.02
C PHE A 107 -39.76 21.05 5.04
N MET A 108 -38.99 21.15 3.96
CA MET A 108 -39.11 22.20 2.96
C MET A 108 -40.44 22.14 2.16
N LEU A 109 -40.94 20.93 1.92
CA LEU A 109 -42.23 20.74 1.23
C LEU A 109 -43.43 21.09 2.12
N ALA A 110 -43.16 21.46 3.39
CA ALA A 110 -44.19 21.90 4.37
C ALA A 110 -45.43 20.99 4.43
N VAL A 111 -45.25 19.67 4.26
CA VAL A 111 -46.35 18.71 4.29
C VAL A 111 -46.97 18.67 5.70
N GLU A 112 -48.20 19.12 5.81
CA GLU A 112 -48.91 19.12 7.06
C GLU A 112 -49.17 17.66 7.55
N GLY A 113 -48.89 17.41 8.82
CA GLY A 113 -49.19 16.10 9.45
C GLY A 113 -48.00 15.14 9.56
N ILE A 114 -46.76 15.48 9.19
CA ILE A 114 -45.59 14.64 9.45
C ILE A 114 -44.93 15.01 10.79
N PRO A 115 -45.08 14.20 11.84
CA PRO A 115 -44.40 14.45 13.12
C PRO A 115 -42.88 14.34 12.98
N ARG A 116 -42.13 15.24 13.59
CA ARG A 116 -40.62 15.22 13.57
C ARG A 116 -40.06 13.89 14.04
N SER A 117 -40.74 13.18 14.94
CA SER A 117 -40.33 11.86 15.42
C SER A 117 -40.34 10.77 14.34
N VAL A 118 -41.11 10.95 13.23
CA VAL A 118 -41.11 10.00 12.10
C VAL A 118 -39.75 9.94 11.44
N VAL A 119 -39.02 11.06 11.38
CA VAL A 119 -37.64 11.11 10.82
C VAL A 119 -36.67 10.25 11.64
N LEU A 120 -36.76 10.33 12.98
CA LEU A 120 -35.94 9.53 13.88
C LEU A 120 -36.30 8.03 13.79
N ILE A 121 -37.57 7.71 13.77
CA ILE A 121 -38.06 6.33 13.64
C ILE A 121 -37.59 5.76 12.29
N ASN A 122 -37.73 6.53 11.21
CA ASN A 122 -37.28 6.14 9.87
C ASN A 122 -35.76 5.90 9.83
N TRP A 123 -34.95 6.73 10.49
CA TRP A 123 -33.51 6.54 10.62
C TRP A 123 -33.17 5.23 11.33
N MET A 124 -33.78 4.97 12.51
CA MET A 124 -33.53 3.73 13.26
C MET A 124 -33.99 2.48 12.49
N LEU A 125 -35.17 2.51 11.88
CA LEU A 125 -35.69 1.40 11.09
C LEU A 125 -34.82 1.16 9.84
N SER A 126 -34.38 2.21 9.16
CA SER A 126 -33.51 2.10 7.99
C SER A 126 -32.16 1.47 8.37
N LEU A 127 -31.55 1.87 9.49
CA LEU A 127 -30.33 1.23 9.99
C LEU A 127 -30.54 -0.25 10.31
N LEU A 128 -31.64 -0.58 11.00
CA LEU A 128 -31.96 -1.97 11.38
C LEU A 128 -32.25 -2.84 10.16
N VAL A 129 -33.09 -2.37 9.23
CA VAL A 129 -33.55 -3.20 8.11
C VAL A 129 -32.49 -3.27 7.01
N ILE A 130 -31.89 -2.14 6.61
CA ILE A 130 -30.85 -2.13 5.57
C ILE A 130 -29.56 -2.75 6.10
N GLY A 131 -29.11 -2.38 7.29
CA GLY A 131 -27.94 -3.01 7.93
C GLY A 131 -28.19 -4.48 8.25
N GLY A 132 -29.33 -4.78 8.84
CA GLY A 132 -29.76 -6.15 9.18
C GLY A 132 -29.93 -7.04 7.96
N SER A 133 -30.50 -6.54 6.86
CA SER A 133 -30.61 -7.30 5.60
C SER A 133 -29.22 -7.68 5.05
N ARG A 134 -28.23 -6.78 5.13
CA ARG A 134 -26.85 -7.07 4.74
C ARG A 134 -26.22 -8.13 5.64
N MET A 135 -26.40 -8.01 6.97
CA MET A 135 -25.93 -9.00 7.93
C MET A 135 -26.68 -10.34 7.78
N PHE A 136 -28.00 -10.29 7.54
CA PHE A 136 -28.78 -11.51 7.34
C PHE A 136 -28.37 -12.24 6.06
N VAL A 137 -28.20 -11.52 4.95
CA VAL A 137 -27.69 -12.12 3.70
C VAL A 137 -26.30 -12.71 3.91
N ARG A 138 -25.41 -12.01 4.60
CA ARG A 138 -24.10 -12.55 4.97
C ARG A 138 -24.24 -13.79 5.86
N TRP A 139 -25.00 -13.71 6.95
CA TRP A 139 -25.23 -14.83 7.86
C TRP A 139 -25.90 -16.02 7.14
N PHE A 140 -26.91 -15.76 6.32
CA PHE A 140 -27.60 -16.79 5.54
C PHE A 140 -26.67 -17.42 4.51
N LEU A 141 -25.89 -16.62 3.80
CA LEU A 141 -24.87 -17.11 2.88
C LEU A 141 -23.74 -17.83 3.62
N THR A 142 -23.31 -17.35 4.79
CA THR A 142 -22.24 -17.99 5.57
C THR A 142 -22.73 -19.15 6.42
N THR A 143 -23.98 -19.18 6.91
CA THR A 143 -24.44 -20.18 7.88
C THR A 143 -25.41 -21.20 7.29
N LYS A 144 -26.33 -20.85 6.39
CA LYS A 144 -27.30 -21.81 5.81
C LYS A 144 -26.93 -22.35 4.43
N VAL A 145 -26.18 -21.59 3.65
CA VAL A 145 -25.54 -22.16 2.44
C VAL A 145 -24.36 -23.03 2.85
N PHE A 146 -23.80 -22.79 4.04
CA PHE A 146 -22.65 -23.46 4.62
C PHE A 146 -22.96 -24.37 5.84
N SER A 147 -24.17 -24.60 6.21
CA SER A 147 -24.57 -25.47 7.35
C SER A 147 -25.04 -26.87 6.97
N ASN A 148 -24.77 -27.33 5.74
CA ASN A 148 -24.74 -28.77 5.47
C ASN A 148 -23.36 -29.31 5.84
N LYS A 149 -23.24 -30.53 6.27
CA LYS A 149 -21.98 -31.23 6.62
C LYS A 149 -20.91 -31.28 5.48
N ASP A 150 -21.25 -30.77 4.28
CA ASP A 150 -20.40 -30.67 3.09
C ASP A 150 -19.76 -29.28 2.89
N ASN A 151 -19.76 -28.42 3.90
CA ASN A 151 -19.48 -26.99 3.68
C ASN A 151 -18.11 -26.54 4.13
N ARG A 152 -17.17 -27.45 4.17
CA ARG A 152 -15.75 -27.14 4.32
C ARG A 152 -15.22 -26.57 3.01
N THR A 153 -14.38 -25.55 3.09
CA THR A 153 -13.66 -25.04 1.93
C THR A 153 -12.78 -26.13 1.32
N ASN A 154 -13.08 -26.55 0.09
CA ASN A 154 -12.28 -27.56 -0.59
C ASN A 154 -10.92 -27.00 -0.93
N VAL A 155 -9.85 -27.63 -0.42
CA VAL A 155 -8.48 -27.19 -0.60
C VAL A 155 -7.59 -28.28 -1.19
N ILE A 156 -6.61 -27.86 -1.97
CA ILE A 156 -5.50 -28.69 -2.44
C ILE A 156 -4.23 -28.20 -1.74
N ILE A 157 -3.41 -29.14 -1.24
CA ILE A 157 -2.07 -28.82 -0.73
C ILE A 157 -1.05 -29.07 -1.83
N TYR A 158 -0.33 -28.03 -2.22
CA TYR A 158 0.79 -28.13 -3.15
C TYR A 158 2.08 -28.35 -2.37
N GLY A 159 2.70 -29.52 -2.55
CA GLY A 159 3.89 -29.97 -1.84
C GLY A 159 3.62 -31.05 -0.80
N VAL A 160 4.26 -32.21 -0.97
CA VAL A 160 4.12 -33.44 -0.15
C VAL A 160 5.28 -33.59 0.82
N GLY A 161 6.04 -32.53 1.08
CA GLY A 161 7.13 -32.52 2.06
C GLY A 161 6.64 -32.65 3.51
N SER A 162 7.56 -32.51 4.46
CA SER A 162 7.23 -32.53 5.91
C SER A 162 6.15 -31.51 6.27
N SER A 163 6.26 -30.27 5.73
CA SER A 163 5.32 -29.19 5.99
C SER A 163 3.92 -29.48 5.42
N GLY A 164 3.84 -30.03 4.19
CA GLY A 164 2.56 -30.42 3.60
C GLY A 164 1.84 -31.52 4.38
N ARG A 165 2.58 -32.49 4.89
CA ARG A 165 2.02 -33.54 5.74
C ARG A 165 1.55 -33.00 7.09
N GLN A 166 2.30 -32.11 7.72
CA GLN A 166 1.88 -31.47 8.97
C GLN A 166 0.63 -30.61 8.76
N LEU A 167 0.59 -29.83 7.67
CA LEU A 167 -0.58 -29.03 7.31
C LEU A 167 -1.80 -29.92 7.06
N SER A 168 -1.65 -31.00 6.31
CA SER A 168 -2.73 -31.97 6.09
C SER A 168 -3.28 -32.57 7.40
N ASN A 169 -2.40 -32.92 8.34
CA ASN A 169 -2.83 -33.39 9.65
C ASN A 169 -3.58 -32.31 10.45
N ALA A 170 -3.14 -31.05 10.38
CA ALA A 170 -3.84 -29.95 11.02
C ALA A 170 -5.23 -29.73 10.40
N LEU A 171 -5.35 -29.82 9.07
CA LEU A 171 -6.61 -29.65 8.34
C LEU A 171 -7.61 -30.79 8.62
N GLN A 172 -7.17 -32.00 8.91
CA GLN A 172 -8.06 -33.13 9.24
C GLN A 172 -8.92 -32.87 10.48
N HIS A 173 -8.43 -32.04 11.40
CA HIS A 173 -9.13 -31.66 12.63
C HIS A 173 -9.81 -30.27 12.52
N SER A 174 -9.82 -29.66 11.34
CA SER A 174 -10.48 -28.39 11.08
C SER A 174 -11.91 -28.60 10.60
N ASP A 175 -12.83 -27.80 11.12
CA ASP A 175 -14.20 -27.73 10.62
C ASP A 175 -14.37 -26.80 9.41
N GLU A 176 -13.32 -26.07 9.05
CA GLU A 176 -13.36 -25.05 7.99
C GLU A 176 -12.88 -25.57 6.63
N TYR A 177 -11.96 -26.55 6.62
CA TYR A 177 -11.30 -27.02 5.40
C TYR A 177 -11.57 -28.50 5.12
N ASN A 178 -11.69 -28.81 3.83
CA ASN A 178 -11.76 -30.17 3.30
C ASN A 178 -10.59 -30.40 2.35
N HIS A 179 -9.61 -31.21 2.77
CA HIS A 179 -8.43 -31.50 1.96
C HIS A 179 -8.73 -32.56 0.91
N ILE A 180 -8.78 -32.18 -0.37
CA ILE A 180 -9.20 -33.03 -1.50
C ILE A 180 -8.04 -33.85 -2.06
N ALA A 181 -6.89 -33.22 -2.31
CA ALA A 181 -5.73 -33.86 -2.92
C ALA A 181 -4.43 -33.13 -2.53
N PHE A 182 -3.34 -33.87 -2.60
CA PHE A 182 -2.01 -33.29 -2.71
C PHE A 182 -1.63 -33.11 -4.18
N VAL A 183 -0.81 -32.10 -4.46
CA VAL A 183 -0.13 -31.93 -5.76
C VAL A 183 1.37 -31.81 -5.50
N ASP A 184 2.18 -32.56 -6.25
CA ASP A 184 3.66 -32.47 -6.17
C ASP A 184 4.24 -32.71 -7.57
N ASP A 185 5.28 -31.95 -7.94
CA ASP A 185 5.96 -32.08 -9.24
C ASP A 185 6.90 -33.28 -9.29
N ASN A 186 7.22 -33.87 -8.14
CA ASN A 186 8.11 -35.01 -8.07
C ASN A 186 7.37 -36.30 -8.46
N PHE A 187 7.71 -36.85 -9.64
CA PHE A 187 7.14 -38.07 -10.19
C PHE A 187 7.16 -39.26 -9.23
N SER A 188 8.19 -39.38 -8.38
CA SER A 188 8.30 -40.52 -7.44
C SER A 188 7.24 -40.50 -6.34
N LYS A 189 6.56 -39.37 -6.14
CA LYS A 189 5.52 -39.23 -5.10
C LYS A 189 4.11 -39.28 -5.67
N GLN A 190 3.97 -39.07 -6.98
CA GLN A 190 2.67 -39.09 -7.67
C GLN A 190 2.03 -40.46 -7.68
N GLY A 191 0.70 -40.50 -7.65
CA GLY A 191 -0.09 -41.72 -7.60
C GLY A 191 -0.13 -42.42 -6.23
N GLY A 192 0.66 -41.94 -5.25
CA GLY A 192 0.65 -42.42 -3.88
C GLY A 192 -0.48 -41.85 -3.03
N TYR A 193 -0.67 -42.42 -1.84
CA TYR A 193 -1.63 -41.94 -0.86
C TYR A 193 -0.91 -41.54 0.42
N ILE A 194 -1.24 -40.34 0.96
CA ILE A 194 -0.76 -39.88 2.25
C ILE A 194 -1.96 -39.53 3.11
N ASN A 195 -2.07 -40.16 4.26
CA ASN A 195 -3.23 -40.06 5.17
C ASN A 195 -4.57 -40.32 4.45
N GLY A 196 -4.58 -41.25 3.47
CA GLY A 196 -5.76 -41.57 2.68
C GLY A 196 -6.08 -40.60 1.56
N ILE A 197 -5.26 -39.55 1.34
CA ILE A 197 -5.44 -38.51 0.32
C ILE A 197 -4.46 -38.77 -0.83
N VAL A 198 -4.95 -38.70 -2.06
CA VAL A 198 -4.16 -38.95 -3.28
C VAL A 198 -3.16 -37.85 -3.56
N VAL A 199 -1.99 -38.19 -4.12
CA VAL A 199 -0.98 -37.29 -4.63
C VAL A 199 -1.08 -37.23 -6.16
N GLU A 200 -1.42 -36.10 -6.72
CA GLU A 200 -1.60 -35.91 -8.16
C GLU A 200 -0.49 -35.02 -8.76
N SER A 201 -0.36 -35.07 -10.08
CA SER A 201 0.53 -34.18 -10.84
C SER A 201 -0.04 -32.77 -10.95
N SER A 202 0.84 -31.76 -11.03
CA SER A 202 0.46 -30.36 -11.31
C SER A 202 -0.30 -30.18 -12.63
N GLU A 203 -0.08 -31.05 -13.63
CA GLU A 203 -0.82 -31.04 -14.89
C GLU A 203 -2.32 -31.30 -14.72
N LYS A 204 -2.71 -32.06 -13.69
CA LYS A 204 -4.11 -32.39 -13.39
C LYS A 204 -4.82 -31.33 -12.54
N LEU A 205 -4.10 -30.30 -12.10
CA LEU A 205 -4.60 -29.30 -11.14
C LEU A 205 -5.88 -28.61 -11.61
N SER A 206 -5.92 -28.15 -12.88
CA SER A 206 -7.11 -27.50 -13.46
C SER A 206 -8.34 -28.42 -13.48
N ALA A 207 -8.13 -29.72 -13.75
CA ALA A 207 -9.20 -30.70 -13.76
C ALA A 207 -9.71 -31.00 -12.33
N LEU A 208 -8.79 -31.08 -11.34
CA LEU A 208 -9.12 -31.27 -9.94
C LEU A 208 -9.92 -30.09 -9.38
N ILE A 209 -9.50 -28.85 -9.68
CA ILE A 209 -10.19 -27.64 -9.25
C ILE A 209 -11.63 -27.62 -9.76
N LYS A 210 -11.83 -27.86 -11.06
CA LYS A 210 -13.18 -27.89 -11.66
C LYS A 210 -14.03 -29.04 -11.13
N LYS A 211 -13.45 -30.25 -10.99
CA LYS A 211 -14.19 -31.46 -10.59
C LYS A 211 -14.66 -31.39 -9.13
N HIS A 212 -13.84 -30.83 -8.25
CA HIS A 212 -14.09 -30.82 -6.81
C HIS A 212 -14.45 -29.42 -6.27
N GLU A 213 -14.69 -28.44 -7.14
CA GLU A 213 -15.02 -27.05 -6.77
C GLU A 213 -14.02 -26.50 -5.73
N VAL A 214 -12.74 -26.70 -5.99
CA VAL A 214 -11.67 -26.25 -5.10
C VAL A 214 -11.60 -24.74 -5.14
N SER A 215 -11.63 -24.09 -3.99
CA SER A 215 -11.58 -22.64 -3.86
C SER A 215 -10.24 -22.10 -3.38
N GLU A 216 -9.41 -22.96 -2.77
CA GLU A 216 -8.08 -22.55 -2.29
C GLU A 216 -7.00 -23.59 -2.60
N VAL A 217 -5.80 -23.11 -2.92
CA VAL A 217 -4.58 -23.91 -3.00
C VAL A 217 -3.58 -23.43 -1.94
N LEU A 218 -3.13 -24.36 -1.12
CA LEU A 218 -2.22 -24.11 0.00
C LEU A 218 -0.80 -24.53 -0.38
N LEU A 219 0.10 -23.57 -0.57
CA LEU A 219 1.51 -23.81 -0.89
C LEU A 219 2.29 -24.23 0.36
N ALA A 220 2.54 -25.53 0.51
CA ALA A 220 3.27 -26.10 1.65
C ALA A 220 4.74 -26.37 1.29
N LEU A 221 5.43 -25.36 0.75
CA LEU A 221 6.77 -25.44 0.19
C LEU A 221 7.73 -24.41 0.83
N PRO A 222 7.94 -24.41 2.15
CA PRO A 222 8.72 -23.37 2.84
C PRO A 222 10.22 -23.38 2.49
N SER A 223 10.75 -24.46 1.93
CA SER A 223 12.18 -24.66 1.65
C SER A 223 12.55 -24.53 0.17
N ILE A 224 11.62 -24.23 -0.73
CA ILE A 224 11.94 -24.04 -2.15
C ILE A 224 12.48 -22.63 -2.42
N SER A 225 13.29 -22.51 -3.50
CA SER A 225 13.75 -21.21 -3.98
C SER A 225 12.55 -20.32 -4.39
N ARG A 226 12.71 -19.00 -4.25
CA ARG A 226 11.68 -18.05 -4.67
C ARG A 226 11.36 -18.19 -6.16
N ARG A 227 12.38 -18.44 -6.99
CA ARG A 227 12.19 -18.68 -8.42
C ARG A 227 11.19 -19.83 -8.67
N ARG A 228 11.41 -20.97 -8.00
CA ARG A 228 10.51 -22.13 -8.16
C ARG A 228 9.11 -21.84 -7.62
N ARG A 229 9.02 -21.12 -6.51
CA ARG A 229 7.72 -20.68 -5.97
C ARG A 229 6.96 -19.83 -6.98
N ASN A 230 7.65 -18.88 -7.65
CA ASN A 230 7.04 -18.03 -8.67
C ASN A 230 6.59 -18.80 -9.91
N GLU A 231 7.34 -19.80 -10.35
CA GLU A 231 6.91 -20.69 -11.43
C GLU A 231 5.59 -21.41 -11.06
N ILE A 232 5.48 -21.89 -9.83
CA ILE A 232 4.26 -22.54 -9.33
C ILE A 232 3.11 -21.52 -9.25
N ILE A 233 3.35 -20.34 -8.69
CA ILE A 233 2.34 -19.28 -8.62
C ILE A 233 1.89 -18.87 -10.02
N ALA A 234 2.78 -18.79 -11.00
CA ALA A 234 2.42 -18.49 -12.39
C ALA A 234 1.49 -19.54 -13.03
N ILE A 235 1.62 -20.81 -12.64
CA ILE A 235 0.72 -21.90 -13.06
C ILE A 235 -0.66 -21.76 -12.37
N LEU A 236 -0.69 -21.27 -11.12
CA LEU A 236 -1.91 -21.12 -10.33
C LEU A 236 -2.71 -19.86 -10.67
N ASN A 237 -2.03 -18.76 -11.04
CA ASN A 237 -2.65 -17.46 -11.30
C ASN A 237 -3.82 -17.44 -12.30
N PRO A 238 -3.80 -18.21 -13.41
CA PRO A 238 -4.91 -18.23 -14.35
C PRO A 238 -6.16 -18.94 -13.81
N LEU A 239 -6.05 -19.61 -12.67
CA LEU A 239 -7.13 -20.43 -12.11
C LEU A 239 -7.96 -19.59 -11.10
N PRO A 240 -9.30 -19.73 -11.08
CA PRO A 240 -10.17 -18.94 -10.20
C PRO A 240 -10.13 -19.48 -8.74
N ILE A 241 -8.97 -19.43 -8.13
CA ILE A 241 -8.69 -19.96 -6.79
C ILE A 241 -7.92 -18.95 -5.95
N ASN A 242 -8.12 -19.00 -4.65
CA ASN A 242 -7.27 -18.28 -3.71
C ASN A 242 -6.00 -19.08 -3.41
N VAL A 243 -4.84 -18.44 -3.43
CA VAL A 243 -3.56 -19.10 -3.15
C VAL A 243 -3.01 -18.58 -1.83
N ARG A 244 -2.81 -19.49 -0.88
CA ARG A 244 -2.18 -19.18 0.42
C ARG A 244 -0.88 -19.97 0.55
N SER A 245 0.08 -19.40 1.26
CA SER A 245 1.41 -19.99 1.42
C SER A 245 1.79 -20.11 2.89
N LEU A 246 2.54 -21.14 3.22
CA LEU A 246 3.26 -21.22 4.48
C LEU A 246 4.46 -20.28 4.44
N PRO A 247 4.79 -19.59 5.55
CA PRO A 247 6.02 -18.80 5.68
C PRO A 247 7.27 -19.71 5.54
N SER A 248 8.43 -19.07 5.33
CA SER A 248 9.71 -19.77 5.24
C SER A 248 10.05 -20.53 6.54
N VAL A 249 10.93 -21.51 6.45
CA VAL A 249 11.36 -22.30 7.63
C VAL A 249 11.95 -21.41 8.73
N SER A 250 12.62 -20.31 8.34
CA SER A 250 13.20 -19.33 9.26
C SER A 250 12.15 -18.48 10.00
N GLU A 251 10.94 -18.36 9.44
CA GLU A 251 9.84 -17.60 10.04
C GLU A 251 8.93 -18.50 10.93
N LEU A 252 9.04 -19.82 10.81
CA LEU A 252 8.29 -20.77 11.64
C LEU A 252 8.97 -20.96 12.99
N ALA A 253 8.56 -20.20 14.00
CA ALA A 253 9.20 -20.11 15.32
C ALA A 253 9.41 -21.42 16.09
N GLN A 254 8.82 -22.55 15.71
CA GLN A 254 8.94 -23.84 16.40
C GLN A 254 8.98 -25.06 15.46
N GLY A 255 9.09 -24.88 14.15
CA GLY A 255 9.09 -25.99 13.18
C GLY A 255 7.77 -26.79 13.09
N LYS A 256 6.72 -26.38 13.80
CA LYS A 256 5.37 -26.95 13.73
C LYS A 256 4.47 -26.04 12.92
N VAL A 257 3.85 -26.59 11.88
CA VAL A 257 2.93 -25.89 10.99
C VAL A 257 1.52 -25.89 11.60
N LYS A 258 0.91 -24.70 11.69
CA LYS A 258 -0.49 -24.50 12.09
C LYS A 258 -1.28 -23.87 10.93
N ILE A 259 -2.61 -23.98 10.98
CA ILE A 259 -3.50 -23.34 10.00
C ILE A 259 -3.36 -21.81 10.06
N ASP A 260 -3.18 -21.25 11.23
CA ASP A 260 -2.99 -19.81 11.46
C ASP A 260 -1.70 -19.26 10.83
N ASP A 261 -0.75 -20.13 10.48
CA ASP A 261 0.49 -19.76 9.78
C ASP A 261 0.27 -19.51 8.28
N LEU A 262 -0.89 -19.90 7.73
CA LEU A 262 -1.23 -19.68 6.33
C LEU A 262 -1.44 -18.17 6.07
N ARG A 263 -0.66 -17.62 5.16
CA ARG A 263 -0.75 -16.24 4.71
C ARG A 263 -1.11 -16.20 3.24
N ASP A 264 -1.85 -15.18 2.84
CA ASP A 264 -2.06 -14.90 1.41
C ASP A 264 -0.69 -14.72 0.74
N VAL A 265 -0.56 -15.21 -0.49
CA VAL A 265 0.69 -15.07 -1.25
C VAL A 265 1.04 -13.60 -1.34
N SER A 266 2.22 -13.25 -0.84
CA SER A 266 2.63 -11.86 -0.82
C SER A 266 3.15 -11.44 -2.19
N ILE A 267 2.98 -10.16 -2.51
CA ILE A 267 3.55 -9.56 -3.74
C ILE A 267 5.08 -9.70 -3.75
N LYS A 268 5.71 -9.81 -2.57
CA LYS A 268 7.14 -10.13 -2.44
C LYS A 268 7.51 -11.46 -3.08
N ASP A 269 6.59 -12.42 -3.04
CA ASP A 269 6.77 -13.74 -3.64
C ASP A 269 6.65 -13.71 -5.17
N LEU A 270 6.00 -12.68 -5.75
CA LEU A 270 5.84 -12.51 -7.20
C LEU A 270 7.07 -11.94 -7.91
N LEU A 271 7.94 -11.25 -7.20
CA LEU A 271 9.07 -10.53 -7.81
C LEU A 271 10.27 -11.42 -8.15
N GLY A 272 10.28 -12.67 -7.74
CA GLY A 272 11.29 -13.66 -8.16
C GLY A 272 12.72 -13.44 -7.65
N ARG A 273 12.94 -12.37 -6.86
CA ARG A 273 14.27 -11.99 -6.41
C ARG A 273 14.72 -12.81 -5.20
N GLU A 274 15.87 -13.46 -5.33
CA GLU A 274 16.48 -14.20 -4.22
C GLU A 274 17.24 -13.24 -3.29
N PRO A 275 17.06 -13.33 -1.96
CA PRO A 275 17.86 -12.55 -1.03
C PRO A 275 19.32 -13.02 -1.09
N VAL A 276 20.21 -12.09 -1.26
CA VAL A 276 21.65 -12.34 -1.12
C VAL A 276 21.99 -12.22 0.36
N LYS A 277 22.84 -13.11 0.88
CA LYS A 277 23.28 -13.00 2.28
C LYS A 277 24.03 -11.69 2.49
N PRO A 278 23.64 -10.89 3.50
CA PRO A 278 24.30 -9.63 3.79
C PRO A 278 25.74 -9.85 4.26
N ASN A 279 26.59 -8.86 4.01
CA ASN A 279 27.90 -8.82 4.62
C ASN A 279 27.78 -8.25 6.05
N GLU A 280 27.84 -9.14 7.04
CA GLU A 280 27.66 -8.77 8.45
C GLU A 280 28.74 -7.79 8.97
N GLU A 281 29.94 -7.80 8.40
CA GLU A 281 31.01 -6.87 8.80
C GLU A 281 30.65 -5.44 8.36
N LEU A 282 30.15 -5.27 7.13
CA LEU A 282 29.70 -3.98 6.63
C LEU A 282 28.49 -3.46 7.41
N LEU A 283 27.57 -4.33 7.79
CA LEU A 283 26.41 -3.92 8.59
C LEU A 283 26.80 -3.34 9.95
N LYS A 284 27.88 -3.85 10.56
CA LYS A 284 28.36 -3.45 11.90
C LYS A 284 29.28 -2.23 11.88
N LEU A 285 30.04 -2.02 10.81
CA LEU A 285 31.20 -1.13 10.75
C LEU A 285 30.93 0.32 11.18
N LYS A 286 29.79 0.88 10.78
CA LYS A 286 29.43 2.28 11.06
C LYS A 286 28.32 2.43 12.13
N ILE A 287 27.93 1.33 12.79
CA ILE A 287 26.79 1.29 13.71
C ILE A 287 27.17 0.77 15.09
N THR A 288 27.87 -0.36 15.18
CA THR A 288 28.13 -1.03 16.46
C THR A 288 28.86 -0.11 17.44
N GLY A 289 28.29 0.10 18.63
CA GLY A 289 28.85 0.92 19.69
C GLY A 289 28.82 2.44 19.43
N LYS A 290 28.23 2.89 18.30
CA LYS A 290 28.15 4.31 17.92
C LYS A 290 26.81 4.93 18.29
N VAL A 291 26.78 6.25 18.34
CA VAL A 291 25.55 7.05 18.42
C VAL A 291 25.07 7.28 16.98
N VAL A 292 23.93 6.71 16.65
CA VAL A 292 23.35 6.74 15.30
C VAL A 292 22.08 7.57 15.30
N LEU A 293 21.93 8.46 14.33
CA LEU A 293 20.73 9.28 14.12
C LEU A 293 20.09 8.94 12.77
N VAL A 294 18.78 8.70 12.77
CA VAL A 294 17.99 8.49 11.55
C VAL A 294 16.99 9.62 11.42
N THR A 295 17.10 10.42 10.34
CA THR A 295 16.11 11.44 10.02
C THR A 295 14.98 10.83 9.20
N GLY A 296 13.75 11.32 9.38
CA GLY A 296 12.58 10.70 8.76
C GLY A 296 12.32 9.29 9.32
N ALA A 297 12.61 9.09 10.60
CA ALA A 297 12.54 7.80 11.28
C ALA A 297 11.14 7.17 11.26
N GLY A 298 10.09 7.98 11.14
CA GLY A 298 8.69 7.52 11.02
C GLY A 298 8.28 7.08 9.61
N GLY A 299 9.11 7.36 8.59
CA GLY A 299 8.86 6.93 7.21
C GLY A 299 9.12 5.45 6.99
N SER A 300 8.67 4.90 5.83
CA SER A 300 8.84 3.46 5.51
C SER A 300 10.30 3.01 5.49
N ILE A 301 11.21 3.81 4.92
CA ILE A 301 12.65 3.51 4.89
C ILE A 301 13.29 3.83 6.25
N GLY A 302 12.96 4.99 6.85
CA GLY A 302 13.52 5.40 8.14
C GLY A 302 13.22 4.43 9.27
N SER A 303 11.98 3.96 9.37
CA SER A 303 11.59 2.99 10.40
C SER A 303 12.28 1.64 10.22
N GLU A 304 12.44 1.18 8.98
CA GLU A 304 13.18 -0.05 8.71
C GLU A 304 14.69 0.10 8.96
N LEU A 305 15.27 1.27 8.62
CA LEU A 305 16.64 1.59 9.03
C LEU A 305 16.80 1.45 10.55
N CYS A 306 15.88 2.03 11.32
CA CYS A 306 15.91 1.91 12.77
C CYS A 306 15.83 0.45 13.24
N ARG A 307 14.97 -0.40 12.61
CA ARG A 307 14.85 -1.84 12.94
C ARG A 307 16.14 -2.59 12.69
N GLN A 308 16.82 -2.32 11.58
CA GLN A 308 18.05 -3.03 11.24
C GLN A 308 19.27 -2.48 12.01
N ILE A 309 19.32 -1.18 12.25
CA ILE A 309 20.36 -0.54 13.04
C ILE A 309 20.37 -1.05 14.49
N ILE A 310 19.21 -1.19 15.11
CA ILE A 310 19.10 -1.66 16.50
C ILE A 310 19.69 -3.08 16.65
N LEU A 311 19.54 -3.94 15.64
CA LEU A 311 20.11 -5.29 15.63
C LEU A 311 21.65 -5.29 15.61
N GLN A 312 22.25 -4.20 15.12
CA GLN A 312 23.71 -4.03 15.07
C GLN A 312 24.28 -3.44 16.37
N LYS A 313 23.47 -3.31 17.43
CA LYS A 313 23.87 -2.89 18.77
C LYS A 313 24.58 -1.52 18.78
N PRO A 314 23.94 -0.43 18.31
CA PRO A 314 24.45 0.91 18.51
C PRO A 314 24.51 1.23 20.01
N LYS A 315 25.29 2.24 20.41
CA LYS A 315 25.26 2.77 21.77
C LYS A 315 23.95 3.49 22.06
N GLN A 316 23.53 4.34 21.11
CA GLN A 316 22.27 5.07 21.13
C GLN A 316 21.69 5.12 19.72
N LEU A 317 20.35 5.07 19.60
CA LEU A 317 19.62 5.27 18.36
C LEU A 317 18.67 6.44 18.49
N ILE A 318 18.89 7.51 17.74
CA ILE A 318 18.08 8.74 17.76
C ILE A 318 17.09 8.69 16.58
N LEU A 319 15.80 8.69 16.89
CA LEU A 319 14.70 8.72 15.95
C LEU A 319 14.31 10.17 15.71
N TYR A 320 14.82 10.82 14.66
CA TYR A 320 14.52 12.23 14.37
C TYR A 320 13.40 12.33 13.32
N GLU A 321 12.23 12.83 13.72
CA GLU A 321 11.02 12.84 12.90
C GLU A 321 10.22 14.13 13.12
N ILE A 322 9.61 14.66 12.05
CA ILE A 322 8.75 15.85 12.12
C ILE A 322 7.29 15.48 12.46
N ASN A 323 6.86 14.29 12.06
CA ASN A 323 5.50 13.83 12.27
C ASN A 323 5.39 13.10 13.62
N GLU A 324 4.66 13.72 14.58
CA GLU A 324 4.46 13.19 15.93
C GLU A 324 3.86 11.78 15.92
N PHE A 325 2.80 11.56 15.14
CA PHE A 325 2.12 10.27 15.10
C PHE A 325 3.01 9.15 14.56
N SER A 326 3.79 9.45 13.51
CA SER A 326 4.73 8.48 12.94
C SER A 326 5.86 8.16 13.91
N LEU A 327 6.38 9.16 14.63
CA LEU A 327 7.40 8.97 15.66
C LEU A 327 6.87 8.09 16.80
N TYR A 328 5.69 8.41 17.32
CA TYR A 328 5.02 7.63 18.36
C TYR A 328 4.83 6.16 17.97
N ASN A 329 4.39 5.88 16.74
CA ASN A 329 4.19 4.51 16.29
C ASN A 329 5.49 3.70 16.28
N VAL A 330 6.58 4.30 15.84
CA VAL A 330 7.90 3.64 15.81
C VAL A 330 8.43 3.45 17.23
N GLU A 331 8.27 4.42 18.12
CA GLU A 331 8.62 4.30 19.53
C GLU A 331 7.88 3.14 20.18
N GLN A 332 6.55 3.08 20.04
CA GLN A 332 5.72 2.00 20.58
C GLN A 332 6.05 0.61 20.02
N GLU A 333 6.59 0.54 18.83
CA GLU A 333 7.09 -0.71 18.25
C GLU A 333 8.36 -1.17 18.99
N PHE A 334 9.29 -0.24 19.23
CA PHE A 334 10.56 -0.55 19.88
C PHE A 334 10.44 -0.80 21.39
N ASP A 335 9.48 -0.18 22.07
CA ASP A 335 9.19 -0.45 23.49
C ASP A 335 8.82 -1.92 23.76
N LYS A 336 8.32 -2.62 22.74
CA LYS A 336 7.99 -4.05 22.82
C LYS A 336 9.19 -4.97 22.62
N ILE A 337 10.32 -4.42 22.19
CA ILE A 337 11.54 -5.17 21.91
C ILE A 337 12.47 -5.00 23.11
N GLU A 338 12.65 -6.06 23.88
CA GLU A 338 13.61 -6.05 25.01
C GLU A 338 15.05 -5.99 24.49
N MET A 339 15.60 -4.80 24.38
CA MET A 339 17.00 -4.52 24.00
C MET A 339 17.72 -3.76 25.15
N PRO A 340 18.10 -4.42 26.25
CA PRO A 340 18.59 -3.76 27.45
C PRO A 340 19.90 -2.97 27.31
N HIS A 341 20.55 -3.03 26.14
CA HIS A 341 21.85 -2.39 25.90
C HIS A 341 21.82 -1.27 24.86
N VAL A 342 20.66 -0.91 24.31
CA VAL A 342 20.52 0.14 23.31
C VAL A 342 19.54 1.18 23.80
N GLU A 343 19.99 2.41 23.96
CA GLU A 343 19.13 3.54 24.31
C GLU A 343 18.47 4.10 23.05
N ILE A 344 17.14 4.12 23.00
CA ILE A 344 16.35 4.65 21.88
C ILE A 344 15.76 5.98 22.28
N LEU A 345 16.00 7.02 21.47
CA LEU A 345 15.66 8.39 21.78
C LEU A 345 14.73 8.98 20.70
N PRO A 346 13.42 9.09 20.97
CA PRO A 346 12.50 9.74 20.05
C PRO A 346 12.65 11.26 20.13
N VAL A 347 13.01 11.90 19.03
CA VAL A 347 13.24 13.33 18.94
C VAL A 347 12.37 13.96 17.88
N LEU A 348 11.41 14.76 18.30
CA LEU A 348 10.55 15.52 17.38
C LEU A 348 11.30 16.74 16.84
N GLY A 349 11.40 16.85 15.51
CA GLY A 349 12.06 17.97 14.86
C GLY A 349 12.08 17.93 13.34
N SER A 350 12.27 19.08 12.72
CA SER A 350 12.42 19.25 11.27
C SER A 350 13.90 19.37 10.90
N VAL A 351 14.32 18.73 9.82
CA VAL A 351 15.67 18.89 9.23
C VAL A 351 15.89 20.31 8.68
N ARG A 352 14.83 21.08 8.48
CA ARG A 352 14.88 22.51 8.08
C ARG A 352 15.22 23.42 9.26
N ASP A 353 15.04 22.97 10.50
CA ASP A 353 15.42 23.73 11.70
C ASP A 353 16.87 23.46 12.08
N ARG A 354 17.77 24.27 11.51
CA ARG A 354 19.23 24.19 11.76
C ARG A 354 19.56 24.16 13.25
N LYS A 355 18.97 25.08 14.03
CA LYS A 355 19.31 25.22 15.45
C LYS A 355 18.90 23.99 16.25
N ARG A 356 17.69 23.50 16.02
CA ARG A 356 17.18 22.28 16.66
C ARG A 356 18.02 21.08 16.29
N PHE A 357 18.29 20.90 14.98
CA PHE A 357 19.04 19.76 14.48
C PHE A 357 20.48 19.76 15.02
N GLN A 358 21.16 20.91 14.99
CA GLN A 358 22.51 21.07 15.52
C GLN A 358 22.57 20.77 17.03
N ASN A 359 21.62 21.27 17.80
CA ASN A 359 21.55 20.99 19.24
C ASN A 359 21.44 19.49 19.52
N VAL A 360 20.66 18.76 18.74
CA VAL A 360 20.51 17.31 18.88
C VAL A 360 21.81 16.60 18.53
N VAL A 361 22.39 16.89 17.35
CA VAL A 361 23.63 16.25 16.90
C VAL A 361 24.77 16.48 17.90
N LYS A 362 24.91 17.70 18.39
CA LYS A 362 25.93 18.10 19.36
C LYS A 362 25.69 17.45 20.73
N HIS A 363 24.47 17.54 21.26
CA HIS A 363 24.14 17.05 22.60
C HIS A 363 24.42 15.56 22.76
N PHE A 364 24.03 14.76 21.77
CA PHE A 364 24.21 13.32 21.79
C PHE A 364 25.56 12.87 21.20
N SER A 365 26.38 13.80 20.68
CA SER A 365 27.65 13.48 20.01
C SER A 365 27.47 12.44 18.91
N VAL A 366 26.56 12.70 17.97
CA VAL A 366 26.19 11.79 16.89
C VAL A 366 27.39 11.47 16.01
N GLN A 367 27.61 10.19 15.74
CA GLN A 367 28.73 9.71 14.92
C GLN A 367 28.30 9.28 13.52
N THR A 368 27.07 8.77 13.38
CA THR A 368 26.55 8.30 12.08
C THR A 368 25.14 8.86 11.86
N ILE A 369 24.89 9.43 10.70
CA ILE A 369 23.59 9.94 10.28
C ILE A 369 23.11 9.16 9.05
N TYR A 370 21.91 8.59 9.12
CA TYR A 370 21.15 8.12 7.96
C TYR A 370 20.06 9.14 7.65
N HIS A 371 20.18 9.84 6.53
CA HIS A 371 19.28 10.93 6.15
C HIS A 371 18.20 10.43 5.19
N ALA A 372 17.05 10.04 5.76
CA ALA A 372 15.88 9.52 5.00
C ALA A 372 14.71 10.53 4.95
N ALA A 373 14.82 11.67 5.61
CA ALA A 373 13.79 12.72 5.57
C ALA A 373 13.73 13.36 4.18
N ALA A 374 12.64 13.15 3.44
CA ALA A 374 12.39 13.76 2.13
C ALA A 374 10.92 13.68 1.74
N TYR A 375 10.44 14.61 0.92
CA TYR A 375 9.18 14.49 0.19
C TYR A 375 9.42 13.68 -1.09
N LYS A 376 8.64 12.60 -1.28
CA LYS A 376 8.86 11.62 -2.36
C LYS A 376 7.75 11.55 -3.41
N HIS A 377 6.56 12.06 -3.11
CA HIS A 377 5.42 11.97 -4.01
C HIS A 377 5.53 13.01 -5.13
N VAL A 378 5.90 12.54 -6.33
CA VAL A 378 6.14 13.41 -7.49
C VAL A 378 5.00 14.41 -7.74
N PRO A 379 3.71 13.99 -7.86
CA PRO A 379 2.65 14.98 -8.11
C PRO A 379 2.47 16.00 -6.99
N LEU A 380 2.67 15.60 -5.72
CA LEU A 380 2.55 16.54 -4.60
C LEU A 380 3.69 17.57 -4.60
N VAL A 381 4.90 17.16 -4.97
CA VAL A 381 6.04 18.07 -5.08
C VAL A 381 5.87 19.00 -6.29
N GLU A 382 5.33 18.52 -7.41
CA GLU A 382 4.99 19.38 -8.55
C GLU A 382 3.93 20.44 -8.21
N TYR A 383 2.98 20.12 -7.34
CA TYR A 383 2.00 21.07 -6.82
C TYR A 383 2.55 22.00 -5.74
N ASN A 384 3.75 21.75 -5.19
CA ASN A 384 4.36 22.47 -4.08
C ASN A 384 5.89 22.55 -4.28
N ASN A 385 6.33 23.15 -5.39
CA ASN A 385 7.73 23.13 -5.80
C ASN A 385 8.67 23.71 -4.73
N SER A 386 8.33 24.89 -4.19
CA SER A 386 9.12 25.54 -3.15
C SER A 386 9.30 24.68 -1.91
N GLU A 387 8.24 24.03 -1.43
CA GLU A 387 8.32 23.12 -0.28
C GLU A 387 9.17 21.89 -0.57
N GLY A 388 9.08 21.37 -1.80
CA GLY A 388 9.95 20.27 -2.26
C GLY A 388 11.43 20.64 -2.19
N VAL A 389 11.80 21.82 -2.70
CA VAL A 389 13.18 22.34 -2.67
C VAL A 389 13.62 22.60 -1.23
N LEU A 390 12.81 23.30 -0.43
CA LEU A 390 13.15 23.62 0.96
C LEU A 390 13.40 22.37 1.79
N ASN A 391 12.60 21.33 1.62
CA ASN A 391 12.74 20.12 2.41
C ASN A 391 13.85 19.20 1.89
N ASN A 392 13.88 18.92 0.58
CA ASN A 392 14.79 17.91 0.03
C ASN A 392 16.20 18.47 -0.20
N THR A 393 16.31 19.68 -0.73
CA THR A 393 17.60 20.33 -1.01
C THR A 393 18.15 21.04 0.21
N PHE A 394 17.42 22.02 0.74
CA PHE A 394 17.92 22.81 1.87
C PHE A 394 17.91 22.03 3.19
N GLY A 395 16.94 21.13 3.40
CA GLY A 395 16.97 20.22 4.55
C GLY A 395 18.20 19.33 4.55
N THR A 396 18.62 18.81 3.37
CA THR A 396 19.86 18.04 3.24
C THR A 396 21.09 18.92 3.42
N LEU A 397 21.10 20.12 2.84
CA LEU A 397 22.19 21.09 3.02
C LEU A 397 22.42 21.40 4.51
N ILE A 398 21.36 21.75 5.22
CA ILE A 398 21.41 22.03 6.67
C ILE A 398 21.96 20.85 7.44
N ALA A 399 21.44 19.65 7.15
CA ALA A 399 21.88 18.44 7.84
C ALA A 399 23.35 18.11 7.57
N ALA A 400 23.82 18.32 6.33
CA ALA A 400 25.22 18.10 5.94
C ALA A 400 26.18 19.12 6.57
N GLU A 401 25.82 20.41 6.55
CA GLU A 401 26.62 21.46 7.20
C GLU A 401 26.72 21.27 8.71
N VAL A 402 25.64 20.84 9.36
CA VAL A 402 25.65 20.49 10.79
C VAL A 402 26.54 19.26 11.04
N ALA A 403 26.47 18.25 10.16
CA ALA A 403 27.32 17.06 10.28
C ALA A 403 28.82 17.44 10.19
N LEU A 404 29.18 18.35 9.29
CA LEU A 404 30.53 18.89 9.18
C LEU A 404 30.95 19.66 10.44
N ALA A 405 30.10 20.60 10.89
CA ALA A 405 30.39 21.45 12.04
C ALA A 405 30.59 20.66 13.33
N GLU A 406 29.80 19.61 13.51
CA GLU A 406 29.86 18.74 14.72
C GLU A 406 30.74 17.48 14.50
N LYS A 407 31.46 17.40 13.38
CA LYS A 407 32.42 16.32 13.05
C LYS A 407 31.81 14.94 13.08
N VAL A 408 30.62 14.79 12.55
CA VAL A 408 29.98 13.47 12.34
C VAL A 408 30.86 12.62 11.41
N GLU A 409 31.13 11.37 11.78
CA GLU A 409 32.03 10.51 11.01
C GLU A 409 31.44 10.07 9.67
N THR A 410 30.15 9.74 9.65
CA THR A 410 29.47 9.16 8.48
C THR A 410 28.10 9.78 8.28
N PHE A 411 27.84 10.22 7.05
CA PHE A 411 26.55 10.74 6.61
C PHE A 411 26.06 10.00 5.36
N VAL A 412 24.96 9.30 5.46
CA VAL A 412 24.38 8.51 4.35
C VAL A 412 23.06 9.14 3.90
N LEU A 413 23.02 9.64 2.68
CA LEU A 413 21.79 10.17 2.06
C LEU A 413 21.03 9.04 1.36
N ILE A 414 19.76 8.89 1.72
CA ILE A 414 18.82 8.07 0.96
C ILE A 414 18.38 8.84 -0.27
N SER A 415 18.79 8.37 -1.45
CA SER A 415 18.43 8.96 -2.74
C SER A 415 17.48 8.05 -3.55
N THR A 416 17.31 8.32 -4.82
CA THR A 416 16.32 7.68 -5.67
C THR A 416 16.79 7.58 -7.12
N ASP A 417 16.28 6.60 -7.87
CA ASP A 417 16.40 6.49 -9.32
C ASP A 417 15.90 7.75 -10.08
N LYS A 418 14.96 8.49 -9.48
CA LYS A 418 14.39 9.71 -10.07
C LYS A 418 15.34 10.92 -10.06
N ALA A 419 16.47 10.82 -9.35
CA ALA A 419 17.56 11.78 -9.43
C ALA A 419 18.40 11.63 -10.74
N VAL A 420 18.22 10.52 -11.46
CA VAL A 420 18.89 10.24 -12.74
C VAL A 420 18.10 10.91 -13.88
N ARG A 421 18.70 11.82 -14.62
CA ARG A 421 18.05 12.60 -15.69
C ARG A 421 16.62 13.01 -15.30
N PRO A 422 16.45 13.83 -14.27
CA PRO A 422 15.15 14.11 -13.70
C PRO A 422 14.21 14.75 -14.74
N THR A 423 12.93 14.36 -14.68
CA THR A 423 11.85 14.95 -15.49
C THR A 423 10.84 15.67 -14.63
N ASN A 424 11.08 15.69 -13.33
CA ASN A 424 10.21 16.28 -12.33
C ASN A 424 11.02 16.99 -11.23
N THR A 425 10.36 17.94 -10.56
CA THR A 425 10.96 18.76 -9.50
C THR A 425 11.50 17.91 -8.35
N MET A 426 10.78 16.87 -7.93
CA MET A 426 11.22 15.99 -6.84
C MET A 426 12.57 15.33 -7.17
N GLY A 427 12.73 14.80 -8.38
CA GLY A 427 14.00 14.23 -8.85
C GLY A 427 15.11 15.27 -8.91
N ALA A 428 14.84 16.47 -9.43
CA ALA A 428 15.79 17.58 -9.47
C ALA A 428 16.25 17.98 -8.05
N THR A 429 15.32 18.11 -7.09
CA THR A 429 15.68 18.43 -5.69
C THR A 429 16.57 17.38 -5.05
N LYS A 430 16.35 16.09 -5.34
CA LYS A 430 17.20 15.00 -4.85
C LYS A 430 18.57 15.00 -5.52
N ARG A 431 18.63 15.33 -6.83
CA ARG A 431 19.92 15.45 -7.53
C ARG A 431 20.76 16.62 -6.97
N ILE A 432 20.14 17.77 -6.69
CA ILE A 432 20.83 18.89 -6.05
C ILE A 432 21.31 18.51 -4.64
N ALA A 433 20.52 17.76 -3.88
CA ALA A 433 20.96 17.23 -2.59
C ALA A 433 22.22 16.34 -2.70
N GLU A 434 22.33 15.50 -3.75
CA GLU A 434 23.55 14.74 -4.04
C GLU A 434 24.71 15.66 -4.40
N LEU A 435 24.49 16.65 -5.28
CA LEU A 435 25.52 17.63 -5.67
C LEU A 435 26.06 18.39 -4.45
N VAL A 436 25.20 18.77 -3.50
CA VAL A 436 25.61 19.40 -2.23
C VAL A 436 26.57 18.51 -1.47
N LEU A 437 26.25 17.23 -1.29
CA LEU A 437 27.12 16.31 -0.57
C LEU A 437 28.42 16.01 -1.30
N GLN A 438 28.40 15.91 -2.62
CA GLN A 438 29.58 15.75 -3.45
C GLN A 438 30.51 16.98 -3.34
N ALA A 439 29.95 18.19 -3.43
CA ALA A 439 30.71 19.44 -3.31
C ALA A 439 31.32 19.58 -1.90
N LEU A 440 30.56 19.29 -0.85
CA LEU A 440 31.04 19.34 0.53
C LEU A 440 32.07 18.26 0.83
N SER A 441 32.04 17.09 0.18
CA SER A 441 33.01 16.03 0.37
C SER A 441 34.39 16.36 -0.18
N LYS A 442 34.52 17.32 -1.15
CA LYS A 442 35.79 17.82 -1.68
C LYS A 442 36.49 18.78 -0.74
N GLN A 443 35.75 19.38 0.20
CA GLN A 443 36.37 20.21 1.21
C GLN A 443 37.13 19.35 2.21
N GLU A 444 38.17 19.85 2.84
CA GLU A 444 38.88 19.15 3.91
C GLU A 444 37.92 18.86 5.07
N SER A 445 37.33 17.68 5.07
CA SER A 445 36.26 17.31 5.96
C SER A 445 36.53 15.95 6.62
N SER A 446 36.18 15.85 7.90
CA SER A 446 36.24 14.58 8.63
C SER A 446 34.99 13.71 8.39
N THR A 447 33.96 14.24 7.72
CA THR A 447 32.69 13.56 7.48
C THR A 447 32.70 12.81 6.14
N CYS A 448 32.46 11.53 6.17
CA CYS A 448 32.33 10.70 4.97
C CYS A 448 30.88 10.79 4.46
N PHE A 449 30.64 11.52 3.37
CA PHE A 449 29.36 11.62 2.71
C PHE A 449 29.17 10.50 1.69
N THR A 450 28.03 9.83 1.75
CA THR A 450 27.66 8.73 0.86
C THR A 450 26.22 8.90 0.42
N MET A 451 25.94 8.71 -0.85
CA MET A 451 24.59 8.75 -1.43
C MET A 451 24.23 7.37 -1.95
N VAL A 452 22.98 6.94 -1.71
CA VAL A 452 22.52 5.62 -2.15
C VAL A 452 21.21 5.77 -2.92
N ARG A 453 21.24 5.41 -4.20
CA ARG A 453 20.09 5.42 -5.12
C ARG A 453 19.48 4.04 -5.21
N PHE A 454 18.17 3.99 -5.18
CA PHE A 454 17.39 2.81 -5.51
C PHE A 454 16.01 3.20 -6.05
N GLY A 455 15.34 2.25 -6.71
CA GLY A 455 14.03 2.43 -7.30
C GLY A 455 12.89 2.30 -6.30
N ASN A 456 11.74 1.79 -6.77
CA ASN A 456 10.58 1.68 -5.90
C ASN A 456 10.74 0.55 -4.87
N VAL A 457 10.20 0.76 -3.68
CA VAL A 457 10.12 -0.28 -2.66
C VAL A 457 8.68 -0.72 -2.45
N LEU A 458 8.49 -2.02 -2.23
CA LEU A 458 7.18 -2.64 -2.04
C LEU A 458 6.53 -2.21 -0.73
N ASP A 459 5.21 -2.09 -0.74
CA ASP A 459 4.38 -1.79 0.44
C ASP A 459 4.74 -0.48 1.17
N SER A 460 5.49 0.43 0.53
CA SER A 460 5.75 1.75 1.11
C SER A 460 4.49 2.61 1.13
N SER A 461 4.35 3.45 2.17
CA SER A 461 3.20 4.35 2.34
C SER A 461 2.96 5.19 1.09
N GLY A 462 1.69 5.23 0.62
CA GLY A 462 1.27 5.96 -0.57
C GLY A 462 1.77 5.39 -1.90
N SER A 463 2.31 4.17 -1.93
CA SER A 463 2.73 3.49 -3.16
C SER A 463 1.58 2.77 -3.87
N VAL A 464 1.85 2.28 -5.07
CA VAL A 464 0.87 1.63 -5.96
C VAL A 464 0.24 0.36 -5.36
N ILE A 465 1.00 -0.41 -4.59
CA ILE A 465 0.53 -1.68 -4.02
C ILE A 465 -0.56 -1.50 -2.95
N PRO A 466 -0.39 -0.67 -1.91
CA PRO A 466 -1.47 -0.35 -0.98
C PRO A 466 -2.71 0.23 -1.67
N LEU A 467 -2.52 1.07 -2.71
CA LEU A 467 -3.61 1.61 -3.50
C LEU A 467 -4.40 0.49 -4.21
N PHE A 468 -3.71 -0.42 -4.90
CA PHE A 468 -4.34 -1.55 -5.58
C PHE A 468 -5.07 -2.47 -4.60
N LYS A 469 -4.45 -2.81 -3.45
CA LYS A 469 -5.11 -3.58 -2.38
C LYS A 469 -6.43 -2.94 -1.94
N GLN A 470 -6.41 -1.62 -1.73
CA GLN A 470 -7.61 -0.88 -1.34
C GLN A 470 -8.66 -0.85 -2.45
N GLN A 471 -8.26 -0.63 -3.69
CA GLN A 471 -9.16 -0.62 -4.84
C GLN A 471 -9.80 -1.99 -5.09
N ILE A 472 -9.02 -3.07 -4.98
CA ILE A 472 -9.51 -4.45 -5.07
C ILE A 472 -10.50 -4.75 -3.96
N LYS A 473 -10.16 -4.40 -2.71
CA LYS A 473 -11.06 -4.55 -1.54
C LYS A 473 -12.39 -3.82 -1.75
N ASN A 474 -12.36 -2.66 -2.41
CA ASN A 474 -13.54 -1.83 -2.68
C ASN A 474 -14.31 -2.28 -3.95
N GLY A 475 -13.89 -3.34 -4.62
CA GLY A 475 -14.54 -3.87 -5.84
C GLY A 475 -14.16 -3.14 -7.13
N GLY A 476 -13.05 -2.43 -7.14
CA GLY A 476 -12.50 -1.76 -8.33
C GLY A 476 -13.14 -0.41 -8.66
N PRO A 477 -12.79 0.18 -9.82
CA PRO A 477 -11.75 -0.29 -10.72
C PRO A 477 -10.35 -0.15 -10.11
N VAL A 478 -9.38 -0.97 -10.57
CA VAL A 478 -7.96 -0.74 -10.31
C VAL A 478 -7.44 0.27 -11.32
N THR A 479 -6.81 1.36 -10.82
CA THR A 479 -6.36 2.44 -11.69
C THR A 479 -4.86 2.37 -11.94
N VAL A 480 -4.46 2.32 -13.21
CA VAL A 480 -3.06 2.43 -13.66
C VAL A 480 -2.89 3.69 -14.49
N THR A 481 -1.73 4.32 -14.42
CA THR A 481 -1.49 5.56 -15.16
C THR A 481 -1.25 5.30 -16.64
N ASN A 482 -0.58 4.20 -16.99
CA ASN A 482 -0.40 3.76 -18.38
C ASN A 482 -0.16 2.24 -18.43
N ALA A 483 -0.70 1.57 -19.45
CA ALA A 483 -0.56 0.12 -19.63
C ALA A 483 0.90 -0.34 -19.83
N ASN A 484 1.75 0.53 -20.39
CA ASN A 484 3.16 0.24 -20.66
C ASN A 484 4.10 0.74 -19.56
N MET A 485 3.55 1.23 -18.45
CA MET A 485 4.37 1.71 -17.33
C MET A 485 5.14 0.58 -16.70
N VAL A 486 6.44 0.80 -16.52
CA VAL A 486 7.38 -0.16 -15.94
C VAL A 486 8.07 0.48 -14.73
N ARG A 487 8.26 -0.30 -13.68
CA ARG A 487 9.00 0.09 -12.47
C ARG A 487 9.87 -1.05 -11.98
N TYR A 488 10.97 -0.69 -11.35
CA TYR A 488 11.79 -1.62 -10.60
C TYR A 488 11.31 -1.70 -9.17
N PHE A 489 11.33 -2.89 -8.59
CA PHE A 489 10.88 -3.10 -7.21
C PHE A 489 11.88 -3.89 -6.39
N MET A 490 12.01 -3.47 -5.13
CA MET A 490 12.79 -4.15 -4.10
C MET A 490 11.97 -4.21 -2.81
N THR A 491 12.25 -5.16 -1.93
CA THR A 491 11.63 -5.14 -0.60
C THR A 491 12.26 -4.05 0.28
N ILE A 492 11.50 -3.45 1.19
CA ILE A 492 12.04 -2.43 2.11
C ILE A 492 13.21 -2.98 2.94
N PRO A 493 13.11 -4.19 3.57
CA PRO A 493 14.24 -4.76 4.31
C PRO A 493 15.50 -4.93 3.48
N GLU A 494 15.38 -5.42 2.23
CA GLU A 494 16.52 -5.60 1.32
C GLU A 494 17.17 -4.25 0.94
N ALA A 495 16.35 -3.25 0.58
CA ALA A 495 16.84 -1.92 0.25
C ALA A 495 17.63 -1.32 1.41
N VAL A 496 17.10 -1.41 2.63
CA VAL A 496 17.72 -0.87 3.82
C VAL A 496 19.02 -1.60 4.18
N GLU A 497 19.03 -2.92 4.06
CA GLU A 497 20.24 -3.73 4.28
C GLU A 497 21.38 -3.34 3.33
N LEU A 498 21.05 -3.14 2.04
CA LEU A 498 22.01 -2.69 1.04
C LEU A 498 22.44 -1.23 1.27
N VAL A 499 21.54 -0.35 1.74
CA VAL A 499 21.88 1.03 2.12
C VAL A 499 22.89 1.06 3.25
N VAL A 500 22.71 0.25 4.29
CA VAL A 500 23.64 0.18 5.42
C VAL A 500 25.02 -0.30 4.95
N GLN A 501 25.07 -1.33 4.09
CA GLN A 501 26.32 -1.82 3.51
C GLN A 501 26.99 -0.77 2.61
N ALA A 502 26.23 -0.09 1.73
CA ALA A 502 26.75 0.99 0.88
C ALA A 502 27.34 2.14 1.71
N GLY A 503 26.64 2.56 2.78
CA GLY A 503 27.14 3.57 3.71
C GLY A 503 28.44 3.19 4.41
N ALA A 504 28.65 1.89 4.64
CA ALA A 504 29.89 1.37 5.21
C ALA A 504 31.07 1.37 4.21
N MET A 505 30.79 1.22 2.90
CA MET A 505 31.80 1.20 1.83
C MET A 505 32.21 2.60 1.34
N GLY A 506 31.46 3.65 1.71
CA GLY A 506 31.72 5.01 1.27
C GLY A 506 33.10 5.53 1.67
N LYS A 507 33.74 6.26 0.76
CA LYS A 507 35.04 6.93 0.94
C LYS A 507 34.93 8.46 0.93
N GLY A 508 33.74 8.99 0.62
CA GLY A 508 33.42 10.42 0.54
C GLY A 508 33.05 10.85 -0.88
N GLY A 509 31.87 11.39 -1.04
CA GLY A 509 31.30 11.81 -2.34
C GLY A 509 30.79 10.69 -3.23
N ASP A 510 30.79 9.44 -2.75
CA ASP A 510 30.37 8.28 -3.53
C ASP A 510 28.85 8.25 -3.73
N VAL A 511 28.44 7.97 -4.98
CA VAL A 511 27.05 7.65 -5.33
C VAL A 511 26.97 6.15 -5.59
N PHE A 512 26.30 5.44 -4.71
CA PHE A 512 26.00 4.03 -4.91
C PHE A 512 24.62 3.83 -5.51
N VAL A 513 24.47 2.82 -6.35
CA VAL A 513 23.23 2.42 -6.98
C VAL A 513 22.97 0.95 -6.67
N LEU A 514 21.79 0.68 -6.16
CA LEU A 514 21.39 -0.69 -5.84
C LEU A 514 20.87 -1.38 -7.11
N ASP A 515 21.30 -2.63 -7.29
CA ASP A 515 20.74 -3.48 -8.33
C ASP A 515 19.27 -3.80 -8.01
N MET A 516 18.37 -3.31 -8.84
CA MET A 516 16.92 -3.46 -8.67
C MET A 516 16.34 -4.72 -9.31
N GLY A 517 17.17 -5.52 -10.00
CA GLY A 517 16.75 -6.71 -10.74
C GLY A 517 15.89 -6.37 -11.96
N GLU A 518 14.98 -7.27 -12.32
CA GLU A 518 14.14 -7.14 -13.51
C GLU A 518 13.00 -6.11 -13.35
N PRO A 519 12.71 -5.36 -14.40
CA PRO A 519 11.62 -4.40 -14.40
C PRO A 519 10.24 -5.08 -14.43
N VAL A 520 9.25 -4.50 -13.76
CA VAL A 520 7.89 -5.02 -13.66
C VAL A 520 6.90 -4.06 -14.28
N ARG A 521 6.05 -4.55 -15.21
CA ARG A 521 4.94 -3.78 -15.76
C ARG A 521 3.86 -3.61 -14.69
N ILE A 522 3.43 -2.37 -14.48
CA ILE A 522 2.42 -2.04 -13.45
C ILE A 522 1.06 -2.66 -13.77
N TYR A 523 0.72 -2.77 -15.06
CA TYR A 523 -0.49 -3.44 -15.51
C TYR A 523 -0.48 -4.94 -15.14
N ASP A 524 0.63 -5.64 -15.37
CA ASP A 524 0.78 -7.06 -15.03
C ASP A 524 0.76 -7.28 -13.51
N LEU A 525 1.31 -6.33 -12.75
CA LEU A 525 1.22 -6.33 -11.28
C LEU A 525 -0.23 -6.20 -10.81
N ALA A 526 -1.01 -5.28 -11.41
CA ALA A 526 -2.42 -5.11 -11.11
C ALA A 526 -3.22 -6.39 -11.41
N THR A 527 -3.00 -6.98 -12.60
CA THR A 527 -3.62 -8.25 -13.02
C THR A 527 -3.32 -9.37 -12.01
N LYS A 528 -2.05 -9.55 -11.64
CA LYS A 528 -1.64 -10.58 -10.67
C LYS A 528 -2.25 -10.34 -9.29
N MET A 529 -2.36 -9.09 -8.85
CA MET A 529 -2.97 -8.76 -7.55
C MET A 529 -4.47 -9.07 -7.53
N ILE A 530 -5.19 -8.80 -8.62
CA ILE A 530 -6.62 -9.16 -8.76
C ILE A 530 -6.76 -10.68 -8.69
N GLN A 531 -5.97 -11.42 -9.46
CA GLN A 531 -5.99 -12.88 -9.51
C GLN A 531 -5.65 -13.52 -8.16
N LEU A 532 -4.61 -13.04 -7.47
CA LEU A 532 -4.24 -13.51 -6.14
C LEU A 532 -5.33 -13.27 -5.08
N SER A 533 -6.22 -12.31 -5.33
CA SER A 533 -7.39 -12.06 -4.48
C SER A 533 -8.57 -12.99 -4.81
N GLY A 534 -8.37 -13.99 -5.69
CA GLY A 534 -9.40 -14.92 -6.14
C GLY A 534 -10.45 -14.28 -7.05
N LEU A 535 -10.10 -13.14 -7.69
CA LEU A 535 -10.97 -12.37 -8.58
C LEU A 535 -10.41 -12.41 -10.00
N GLN A 536 -11.29 -12.14 -10.98
CA GLN A 536 -10.92 -12.11 -12.39
C GLN A 536 -10.90 -10.68 -12.93
N VAL A 537 -9.99 -10.42 -13.87
CA VAL A 537 -9.96 -9.13 -14.57
C VAL A 537 -11.15 -9.06 -15.53
N LEU A 538 -11.84 -7.94 -15.48
CA LEU A 538 -12.89 -7.57 -16.43
C LEU A 538 -12.25 -6.85 -17.61
N ASP A 539 -12.20 -7.49 -18.76
CA ASP A 539 -11.67 -6.94 -20.03
C ASP A 539 -12.50 -7.42 -21.23
N GLU A 540 -12.03 -7.16 -22.43
CA GLU A 540 -12.72 -7.55 -23.69
C GLU A 540 -12.78 -9.07 -23.85
N ASP A 541 -11.79 -9.81 -23.34
CA ASP A 541 -11.71 -11.26 -23.41
C ASP A 541 -12.54 -11.94 -22.31
N ASN A 542 -12.83 -11.22 -21.21
CA ASN A 542 -13.58 -11.72 -20.05
C ASN A 542 -14.61 -10.69 -19.55
N LEU A 543 -15.77 -10.65 -20.22
CA LEU A 543 -16.86 -9.73 -19.89
C LEU A 543 -17.58 -10.03 -18.56
N ASP A 544 -17.38 -11.22 -18.02
CA ASP A 544 -17.91 -11.64 -16.70
C ASP A 544 -16.90 -11.44 -15.56
N GLY A 545 -15.77 -10.80 -15.84
CA GLY A 545 -14.73 -10.48 -14.85
C GLY A 545 -15.25 -9.62 -13.69
N ASP A 546 -14.52 -9.65 -12.58
CA ASP A 546 -14.92 -8.99 -11.33
C ASP A 546 -14.43 -7.54 -11.25
N ILE A 547 -13.23 -7.25 -11.76
CA ILE A 547 -12.54 -5.97 -11.57
C ILE A 547 -11.92 -5.48 -12.88
N GLU A 548 -12.30 -4.27 -13.28
CA GLU A 548 -11.72 -3.55 -14.41
C GLU A 548 -10.37 -2.92 -14.03
N ILE A 549 -9.38 -2.98 -14.94
CA ILE A 549 -8.16 -2.18 -14.86
C ILE A 549 -8.31 -0.97 -15.78
N LYS A 550 -8.36 0.22 -15.19
CA LYS A 550 -8.60 1.48 -15.91
C LYS A 550 -7.32 2.30 -16.06
N CYS A 551 -6.96 2.66 -17.29
CA CYS A 551 -5.89 3.61 -17.57
C CYS A 551 -6.39 5.05 -17.37
N ILE A 552 -5.71 5.82 -16.49
CA ILE A 552 -6.12 7.19 -16.10
C ILE A 552 -5.23 8.29 -16.69
N GLY A 553 -4.19 7.94 -17.43
CA GLY A 553 -3.20 8.86 -17.97
C GLY A 553 -2.03 9.13 -17.01
N LEU A 554 -0.90 9.60 -17.56
CA LEU A 554 0.28 9.97 -16.77
C LEU A 554 -0.02 11.20 -15.93
N ARG A 555 0.52 11.22 -14.71
CA ARG A 555 0.45 12.39 -13.82
C ARG A 555 1.58 13.37 -14.14
N PRO A 556 1.46 14.66 -13.73
CA PRO A 556 2.55 15.62 -13.93
C PRO A 556 3.90 15.10 -13.41
N GLY A 557 4.93 15.19 -14.26
CA GLY A 557 6.29 14.77 -13.93
C GLY A 557 6.54 13.25 -13.86
N GLU A 558 5.57 12.40 -14.19
CA GLU A 558 5.70 10.94 -14.09
C GLU A 558 6.32 10.35 -15.37
N LYS A 559 7.46 9.64 -15.24
CA LYS A 559 8.12 8.94 -16.35
C LYS A 559 7.40 7.62 -16.68
N LEU A 560 7.36 7.26 -17.96
CA LEU A 560 6.89 5.93 -18.39
C LEU A 560 7.86 4.83 -17.96
N TYR A 561 9.17 5.08 -18.12
CA TYR A 561 10.27 4.19 -17.74
C TYR A 561 11.21 4.94 -16.81
N GLU A 562 11.67 4.31 -15.72
CA GLU A 562 12.70 4.85 -14.85
C GLU A 562 14.07 4.33 -15.24
N GLU A 563 15.08 5.18 -15.16
CA GLU A 563 16.47 4.86 -15.43
C GLU A 563 17.22 4.69 -14.11
N LEU A 564 17.92 3.57 -13.96
CA LEU A 564 18.73 3.33 -12.75
C LEU A 564 20.09 4.03 -12.82
N LEU A 565 20.63 4.19 -14.01
CA LEU A 565 21.99 4.66 -14.26
C LEU A 565 22.08 5.52 -15.53
N VAL A 566 23.09 6.40 -15.58
CA VAL A 566 23.47 7.17 -16.77
C VAL A 566 24.78 6.60 -17.33
N GLY A 567 24.72 5.96 -18.51
CA GLY A 567 25.90 5.53 -19.24
C GLY A 567 26.63 4.30 -18.67
N ASP A 568 27.81 4.00 -19.24
CA ASP A 568 28.64 2.84 -18.92
C ASP A 568 29.63 3.09 -17.73
N ASN A 569 29.55 4.24 -17.07
CA ASN A 569 30.47 4.66 -16.02
C ASN A 569 30.08 4.08 -14.66
N ILE A 570 30.18 2.76 -14.55
CA ILE A 570 29.87 2.03 -13.32
C ILE A 570 31.09 1.24 -12.92
N SER A 571 31.50 1.32 -11.66
CA SER A 571 32.45 0.42 -11.06
C SER A 571 31.78 -0.58 -10.13
N GLN A 572 32.18 -1.85 -10.21
CA GLN A 572 31.74 -2.88 -9.28
C GLN A 572 32.30 -2.60 -7.88
N THR A 573 31.54 -3.01 -6.87
CA THR A 573 31.99 -2.98 -5.47
C THR A 573 32.22 -4.40 -4.96
N ASP A 574 32.59 -4.54 -3.70
CA ASP A 574 32.71 -5.85 -3.02
C ASP A 574 31.34 -6.55 -2.85
N SER A 575 30.25 -5.86 -3.15
CA SER A 575 28.89 -6.41 -3.16
C SER A 575 28.36 -6.49 -4.58
N LEU A 576 27.86 -7.67 -4.99
CA LEU A 576 27.26 -7.88 -6.32
C LEU A 576 26.00 -7.03 -6.57
N LEU A 577 25.33 -6.59 -5.50
CA LEU A 577 24.07 -5.83 -5.55
C LEU A 577 24.27 -4.32 -5.36
N ILE A 578 25.50 -3.85 -5.19
CA ILE A 578 25.81 -2.44 -4.99
C ILE A 578 26.87 -2.02 -6.01
N MET A 579 26.51 -1.08 -6.86
CA MET A 579 27.41 -0.51 -7.86
C MET A 579 27.75 0.93 -7.46
N ARG A 580 28.94 1.41 -7.87
CA ARG A 580 29.33 2.81 -7.71
C ARG A 580 29.15 3.51 -9.04
N ALA A 581 28.42 4.62 -9.06
CA ALA A 581 28.25 5.47 -10.23
C ALA A 581 29.28 6.61 -10.21
N GLU A 582 29.87 6.89 -11.38
CA GLU A 582 30.65 8.09 -11.60
C GLU A 582 29.72 9.17 -12.19
N GLU A 583 29.41 10.17 -11.38
CA GLU A 583 28.46 11.22 -11.72
C GLU A 583 29.16 12.55 -11.90
N SER A 584 28.62 13.39 -12.80
CA SER A 584 29.03 14.79 -12.90
C SER A 584 28.78 15.49 -11.57
N MET A 585 29.67 16.35 -11.16
CA MET A 585 29.54 17.14 -9.93
C MET A 585 29.87 18.61 -10.20
N LEU A 586 29.36 19.48 -9.35
CA LEU A 586 29.71 20.89 -9.29
C LEU A 586 30.65 21.15 -8.11
N ASP A 587 31.59 22.05 -8.26
CA ASP A 587 32.35 22.52 -7.12
C ASP A 587 31.51 23.45 -6.24
N TRP A 588 31.87 23.55 -4.97
CA TRP A 588 31.09 24.35 -4.02
C TRP A 588 30.98 25.81 -4.41
N GLU A 589 32.04 26.35 -5.00
CA GLU A 589 32.07 27.76 -5.46
C GLU A 589 31.06 28.05 -6.56
N ASP A 590 30.75 27.05 -7.40
CA ASP A 590 29.75 27.17 -8.47
C ASP A 590 28.33 26.87 -7.95
N LEU A 591 28.20 25.87 -7.08
CA LEU A 591 26.90 25.43 -6.57
C LEU A 591 26.29 26.42 -5.56
N LYS A 592 27.11 27.00 -4.69
CA LYS A 592 26.65 27.87 -3.60
C LYS A 592 25.88 29.12 -4.09
N PRO A 593 26.34 29.87 -5.13
CA PRO A 593 25.57 31.00 -5.68
C PRO A 593 24.20 30.56 -6.22
N ILE A 594 24.08 29.39 -6.85
CA ILE A 594 22.81 28.86 -7.36
C ILE A 594 21.87 28.58 -6.19
N LEU A 595 22.36 27.97 -5.11
CA LEU A 595 21.54 27.68 -3.91
C LEU A 595 21.06 28.99 -3.24
N ASP A 596 21.92 30.01 -3.16
CA ASP A 596 21.53 31.30 -2.57
C ASP A 596 20.44 31.99 -3.39
N GLN A 597 20.57 32.03 -4.72
CA GLN A 597 19.54 32.54 -5.62
C GLN A 597 18.25 31.72 -5.55
N LEU A 598 18.37 30.37 -5.45
CA LEU A 598 17.24 29.48 -5.32
C LEU A 598 16.44 29.76 -4.03
N ASN A 599 17.13 30.01 -2.93
CA ASN A 599 16.49 30.38 -1.67
C ASN A 599 15.80 31.77 -1.77
N GLU A 600 16.42 32.73 -2.46
CA GLU A 600 15.82 34.04 -2.72
C GLU A 600 14.58 33.94 -3.62
N ALA A 601 14.64 33.18 -4.71
CA ALA A 601 13.50 32.95 -5.60
C ALA A 601 12.32 32.31 -4.87
N ILE A 602 12.58 31.34 -3.98
CA ILE A 602 11.55 30.70 -3.14
C ILE A 602 10.91 31.74 -2.19
N ASN A 603 11.71 32.55 -1.53
CA ASN A 603 11.20 33.57 -0.61
C ASN A 603 10.36 34.65 -1.34
N ASN A 604 10.66 34.91 -2.60
CA ASN A 604 9.91 35.83 -3.47
C ASN A 604 8.72 35.14 -4.17
N SER A 605 8.51 33.83 -3.96
CA SER A 605 7.48 33.02 -4.64
C SER A 605 7.60 32.99 -6.17
N ASP A 606 8.81 33.20 -6.70
CA ASP A 606 9.12 33.22 -8.13
C ASP A 606 9.35 31.81 -8.65
N GLN A 607 8.26 31.14 -9.04
CA GLN A 607 8.30 29.71 -9.49
C GLN A 607 9.01 29.54 -10.84
N GLU A 608 8.99 30.53 -11.70
CA GLU A 608 9.73 30.53 -12.97
C GLU A 608 11.23 30.51 -12.70
N LYS A 609 11.68 31.43 -11.84
CA LYS A 609 13.08 31.49 -11.44
C LYS A 609 13.53 30.25 -10.68
N VAL A 610 12.68 29.67 -9.81
CA VAL A 610 12.96 28.40 -9.15
C VAL A 610 13.21 27.30 -10.19
N ARG A 611 12.36 27.19 -11.23
CA ARG A 611 12.55 26.19 -12.30
C ARG A 611 13.81 26.43 -13.10
N GLU A 612 14.11 27.68 -13.48
CA GLU A 612 15.35 28.03 -14.19
C GLU A 612 16.59 27.59 -13.41
N LEU A 613 16.65 27.91 -12.11
CA LEU A 613 17.78 27.58 -11.25
C LEU A 613 17.90 26.06 -11.00
N LEU A 614 16.79 25.34 -10.95
CA LEU A 614 16.84 23.88 -10.90
C LEU A 614 17.44 23.27 -12.17
N ILE A 615 17.15 23.85 -13.37
CA ILE A 615 17.73 23.43 -14.65
C ILE A 615 19.22 23.82 -14.70
N GLU A 616 19.59 25.00 -14.19
CA GLU A 616 20.98 25.46 -14.14
C GLU A 616 21.83 24.53 -13.26
N ALA A 617 21.34 24.19 -12.05
CA ALA A 617 22.03 23.28 -11.14
C ALA A 617 22.09 21.85 -11.66
N VAL A 618 21.06 21.40 -12.40
CA VAL A 618 20.92 20.07 -12.94
C VAL A 618 20.63 20.14 -14.43
N PRO A 619 21.63 20.29 -15.32
CA PRO A 619 21.42 20.44 -16.77
C PRO A 619 20.68 19.28 -17.42
N GLU A 620 20.70 18.12 -16.78
CA GLU A 620 19.97 16.92 -17.22
C GLU A 620 18.47 16.97 -16.87
N PHE A 621 18.04 17.93 -16.06
CA PHE A 621 16.64 18.11 -15.71
C PHE A 621 15.85 18.64 -16.91
N LYS A 622 14.94 17.81 -17.41
CA LYS A 622 14.05 18.14 -18.54
C LYS A 622 12.60 18.03 -18.05
N PRO A 623 12.00 19.12 -17.55
CA PRO A 623 10.62 19.10 -17.08
C PRO A 623 9.66 18.58 -18.16
N GLN A 624 8.78 17.65 -17.82
CA GLN A 624 7.78 17.10 -18.75
C GLN A 624 6.39 17.74 -18.60
N CYS A 625 6.25 18.72 -17.71
CA CYS A 625 5.01 19.47 -17.51
C CYS A 625 5.32 20.95 -17.30
N ASP A 626 4.32 21.79 -17.54
CA ASP A 626 4.35 23.19 -17.13
C ASP A 626 4.44 23.31 -15.61
N ILE A 627 4.68 24.54 -15.11
CA ILE A 627 4.72 24.77 -13.66
C ILE A 627 3.32 24.47 -13.10
N ALA A 628 3.21 23.40 -12.33
CA ALA A 628 1.97 22.93 -11.75
C ALA A 628 1.76 23.39 -10.29
N ASP A 629 2.65 24.24 -9.76
CA ASP A 629 2.56 24.74 -8.39
C ASP A 629 1.23 25.46 -8.15
N LEU A 630 0.53 25.10 -7.09
CA LEU A 630 -0.81 25.60 -6.79
C LEU A 630 -0.86 27.09 -6.46
N LEU A 631 0.27 27.68 -6.09
CA LEU A 631 0.41 29.12 -5.81
C LEU A 631 0.91 29.91 -7.03
N PHE A 632 1.29 29.19 -8.10
CA PHE A 632 1.72 29.82 -9.35
C PHE A 632 0.48 30.26 -10.14
N LYS A 633 0.37 31.59 -10.37
CA LYS A 633 -0.61 32.14 -11.29
C LYS A 633 0.09 32.34 -12.62
N ASN A 634 -0.32 31.62 -13.66
CA ASN A 634 0.04 32.02 -15.02
C ASN A 634 -0.43 33.46 -15.19
N GLY A 635 0.49 34.34 -15.48
CA GLY A 635 0.16 35.76 -15.73
C GLY A 635 -0.94 35.85 -16.79
N ASP A 636 -2.02 36.57 -16.48
CA ASP A 636 -3.09 36.92 -17.41
C ASP A 636 -2.53 37.69 -18.60
#